data_d6015ed36da5e4cca2ebaedf8eb882fe
#
_entry.id   d6015ed36da5e4cca2ebaedf8eb882fe
#
_cell.length_a   1.000
_cell.length_b   1.000
_cell.length_c   1.000
_cell.angle_alpha   90.00
_cell.angle_beta   90.00
_cell.angle_gamma   90.00
#
_symmetry.space_group_name_H-M   'P 1'
#
loop_
_entity.id
_entity.type
_entity.pdbx_description
1 polymer ?
#
loop_
_entity_poly.entity_id
_entity_poly.type
_entity_poly.pdbx_seq_one_letter_code
_entity_poly.pdbx_strand_id
1 'polypeptide(L)'
;MGFDLQDLPALDGGFRVADVAYSETDETWEQVWGEKRFIRDHHTEMRIILEEKNAPGRTMIAVFRVFDDGVGFRYEIPEQENLSEFNIMDELTEFNLTGDYEAWYIGAYQWNRYEYLTRNSPVSEIDTVHTPLTMKSEDDLYISIHQAALTDYSTMTLERTGGTSLKANLMPWADGVLVRTAAPMKTPWRTIQLADEPGGLITSYLILNLNEPNKIEDTSWIEPAKYIGIWWGMHLDKYTWGTGEKLGATTENAKRYIDFAAEEGFPHVLVEGWNPGWDGNWYESGVVFDFTEPIDEFDLEAVAQYALDKGVRLMGHHETSASVEHYEAQMEETFELYNRLGVRGVKTGYVGHGQEIFWTDEDGERHYEWHHGQFMVEHHQRVVELAAKNKISLNVHEGVMDTGLRRTWPNLMTREVARGQEYNAWGDGEDLWEHNSNPPDHVVTIPFTRNLAGPFDYTPGVLDLHFDEYRPYNRVN
;
A
#
# COMPACT_ATOMS: atom_id res chain seq x y z
N MET A 1 -3.84 -22.19 14.29
CA MET A 1 -4.69 -20.98 14.27
C MET A 1 -4.85 -20.47 15.69
N GLY A 2 -5.09 -19.17 15.89
CA GLY A 2 -5.23 -18.54 17.19
C GLY A 2 -4.21 -17.46 17.42
N PHE A 3 -4.04 -17.05 18.68
CA PHE A 3 -3.21 -15.91 19.06
C PHE A 3 -2.46 -16.18 20.37
N ASP A 4 -1.20 -15.76 20.41
CA ASP A 4 -0.53 -15.47 21.67
C ASP A 4 -0.86 -14.05 22.09
N LEU A 5 -1.20 -13.88 23.36
CA LEU A 5 -1.65 -12.61 23.95
C LEU A 5 -0.69 -12.15 25.05
N GLN A 6 -0.45 -10.85 25.12
CA GLN A 6 0.38 -10.30 26.18
C GLN A 6 -0.30 -10.44 27.55
N ASP A 7 0.41 -10.97 28.52
CA ASP A 7 -0.03 -11.13 29.92
C ASP A 7 -1.35 -11.94 30.12
N LEU A 8 -1.81 -12.61 29.07
CA LEU A 8 -3.00 -13.44 29.09
C LEU A 8 -2.67 -14.86 28.55
N PRO A 9 -3.42 -15.91 28.95
CA PRO A 9 -3.28 -17.21 28.31
C PRO A 9 -3.50 -17.12 26.80
N ALA A 10 -2.73 -17.88 26.02
CA ALA A 10 -2.91 -17.97 24.57
C ALA A 10 -4.36 -18.37 24.21
N LEU A 11 -4.84 -17.84 23.10
CA LEU A 11 -6.14 -18.21 22.53
C LEU A 11 -5.91 -19.10 21.30
N ASP A 12 -5.35 -20.29 21.52
CA ASP A 12 -4.76 -21.15 20.49
C ASP A 12 -5.33 -22.57 20.45
N GLY A 13 -6.14 -22.95 21.43
CA GLY A 13 -6.62 -24.33 21.52
C GLY A 13 -7.63 -24.58 22.63
N GLY A 14 -7.88 -25.87 22.89
CA GLY A 14 -8.83 -26.25 23.93
C GLY A 14 -10.29 -25.91 23.62
N PHE A 15 -10.61 -25.57 22.38
CA PHE A 15 -11.95 -25.17 21.96
C PHE A 15 -12.94 -26.33 21.87
N ARG A 16 -14.21 -26.00 22.06
CA ARG A 16 -15.35 -26.75 21.52
C ARG A 16 -15.97 -25.95 20.38
N VAL A 17 -16.46 -26.63 19.39
CA VAL A 17 -17.32 -26.02 18.37
C VAL A 17 -18.71 -25.82 19.03
N ALA A 18 -19.10 -24.58 19.23
CA ALA A 18 -20.38 -24.24 19.83
C ALA A 18 -21.49 -24.23 18.79
N ASP A 19 -21.18 -23.68 17.59
CA ASP A 19 -22.11 -23.62 16.46
C ASP A 19 -21.35 -23.56 15.14
N VAL A 20 -22.03 -23.96 14.05
CA VAL A 20 -21.56 -23.81 12.66
C VAL A 20 -22.71 -23.32 11.80
N ALA A 21 -22.56 -22.16 11.22
CA ALA A 21 -23.55 -21.58 10.30
C ALA A 21 -22.99 -21.51 8.87
N TYR A 22 -23.86 -21.69 7.89
CA TYR A 22 -23.54 -21.55 6.47
C TYR A 22 -24.47 -20.51 5.85
N SER A 23 -23.94 -19.73 4.93
CA SER A 23 -24.71 -18.83 4.06
C SER A 23 -24.11 -18.80 2.66
N GLU A 24 -24.91 -18.41 1.68
CA GLU A 24 -24.50 -18.27 0.29
C GLU A 24 -24.81 -16.84 -0.15
N THR A 25 -23.86 -16.26 -0.87
CA THR A 25 -24.01 -14.94 -1.51
C THR A 25 -23.85 -15.10 -3.01
N ASP A 26 -24.73 -14.52 -3.78
CA ASP A 26 -24.62 -14.38 -5.24
C ASP A 26 -25.20 -13.03 -5.63
N GLU A 27 -24.37 -12.00 -5.61
CA GLU A 27 -24.74 -10.65 -5.95
C GLU A 27 -23.73 -10.02 -6.93
N THR A 28 -24.14 -8.97 -7.59
CA THR A 28 -23.27 -8.19 -8.47
C THR A 28 -23.28 -6.75 -8.01
N TRP A 29 -22.11 -6.22 -7.77
CA TRP A 29 -21.92 -4.83 -7.40
C TRP A 29 -21.22 -4.04 -8.51
N GLU A 30 -21.44 -2.73 -8.55
CA GLU A 30 -20.84 -1.82 -9.51
C GLU A 30 -19.59 -1.18 -8.90
N GLN A 31 -18.46 -1.34 -9.60
CA GLN A 31 -17.19 -0.71 -9.24
C GLN A 31 -17.19 0.74 -9.69
N VAL A 32 -16.75 1.67 -8.83
CA VAL A 32 -16.69 3.11 -9.15
C VAL A 32 -15.72 3.36 -10.31
N TRP A 33 -14.59 2.67 -10.29
CA TRP A 33 -13.59 2.65 -11.38
C TRP A 33 -12.80 1.34 -11.29
N GLY A 34 -12.15 0.94 -12.37
CA GLY A 34 -11.32 -0.26 -12.41
C GLY A 34 -11.46 -0.99 -13.75
N GLU A 35 -10.90 -2.20 -13.81
CA GLU A 35 -10.79 -3.02 -15.03
C GLU A 35 -12.13 -3.57 -15.50
N LYS A 36 -13.07 -3.72 -14.57
CA LYS A 36 -14.39 -4.29 -14.83
C LYS A 36 -15.45 -3.51 -14.05
N ARG A 37 -16.50 -3.09 -14.74
CA ARG A 37 -17.59 -2.28 -14.15
C ARG A 37 -18.42 -3.07 -13.14
N PHE A 38 -18.84 -4.28 -13.52
CA PHE A 38 -19.70 -5.11 -12.68
C PHE A 38 -18.92 -6.34 -12.19
N ILE A 39 -18.82 -6.49 -10.89
CA ILE A 39 -18.11 -7.59 -10.24
C ILE A 39 -19.14 -8.48 -9.55
N ARG A 40 -19.12 -9.78 -9.87
CA ARG A 40 -19.95 -10.77 -9.18
C ARG A 40 -19.25 -11.16 -7.88
N ASP A 41 -19.96 -11.12 -6.79
CA ASP A 41 -19.60 -11.68 -5.50
C ASP A 41 -20.41 -12.97 -5.31
N HIS A 42 -19.78 -14.10 -5.56
CA HIS A 42 -20.39 -15.42 -5.41
C HIS A 42 -19.52 -16.29 -4.52
N HIS A 43 -20.00 -16.55 -3.32
CA HIS A 43 -19.28 -17.37 -2.36
C HIS A 43 -20.23 -18.10 -1.41
N THR A 44 -19.71 -19.18 -0.84
CA THR A 44 -20.29 -19.82 0.35
C THR A 44 -19.49 -19.37 1.58
N GLU A 45 -20.18 -18.83 2.57
CA GLU A 45 -19.57 -18.48 3.88
C GLU A 45 -19.86 -19.58 4.90
N MET A 46 -18.82 -19.97 5.66
CA MET A 46 -18.92 -20.81 6.84
C MET A 46 -18.41 -20.04 8.05
N ARG A 47 -19.23 -19.96 9.10
CA ARG A 47 -18.89 -19.33 10.39
C ARG A 47 -18.86 -20.42 11.45
N ILE A 48 -17.73 -20.55 12.15
CA ILE A 48 -17.51 -21.55 13.20
C ILE A 48 -17.32 -20.80 14.51
N ILE A 49 -18.25 -20.96 15.46
CA ILE A 49 -18.12 -20.41 16.81
C ILE A 49 -17.31 -21.39 17.66
N LEU A 50 -16.17 -20.92 18.13
CA LEU A 50 -15.23 -21.65 18.96
C LEU A 50 -15.25 -21.07 20.37
N GLU A 51 -15.56 -21.92 21.37
CA GLU A 51 -15.54 -21.52 22.79
C GLU A 51 -14.48 -22.34 23.53
N GLU A 52 -13.65 -21.69 24.33
CA GLU A 52 -12.72 -22.40 25.22
C GLU A 52 -13.49 -23.28 26.22
N LYS A 53 -13.01 -24.52 26.38
CA LYS A 53 -13.61 -25.47 27.34
C LYS A 53 -13.31 -25.14 28.80
N ASN A 54 -12.22 -24.44 29.02
CA ASN A 54 -11.70 -24.10 30.34
C ASN A 54 -11.70 -22.58 30.53
N ALA A 55 -11.51 -22.12 31.77
CA ALA A 55 -11.31 -20.71 32.05
C ALA A 55 -10.10 -20.16 31.25
N PRO A 56 -10.22 -18.94 30.74
CA PRO A 56 -11.27 -17.95 31.02
C PRO A 56 -12.57 -18.14 30.21
N GLY A 57 -12.66 -19.08 29.28
CA GLY A 57 -13.89 -19.39 28.53
C GLY A 57 -14.21 -18.38 27.45
N ARG A 58 -13.19 -17.93 26.71
CA ARG A 58 -13.32 -16.93 25.64
C ARG A 58 -13.92 -17.54 24.37
N THR A 59 -14.51 -16.68 23.57
CA THR A 59 -15.09 -17.02 22.27
C THR A 59 -14.28 -16.41 21.15
N MET A 60 -14.00 -17.21 20.12
CA MET A 60 -13.45 -16.80 18.84
C MET A 60 -14.30 -17.39 17.71
N ILE A 61 -14.45 -16.65 16.63
CA ILE A 61 -15.18 -17.08 15.44
C ILE A 61 -14.20 -17.20 14.30
N ALA A 62 -14.13 -18.36 13.65
CA ALA A 62 -13.41 -18.53 12.40
C ALA A 62 -14.41 -18.42 11.24
N VAL A 63 -14.15 -17.50 10.31
CA VAL A 63 -15.00 -17.23 9.15
C VAL A 63 -14.24 -17.61 7.89
N PHE A 64 -14.87 -18.41 7.04
CA PHE A 64 -14.33 -18.81 5.73
C PHE A 64 -15.29 -18.37 4.64
N ARG A 65 -14.80 -17.78 3.56
CA ARG A 65 -15.53 -17.53 2.32
C ARG A 65 -14.83 -18.28 1.18
N VAL A 66 -15.55 -19.18 0.55
CA VAL A 66 -15.05 -20.01 -0.56
C VAL A 66 -15.67 -19.51 -1.84
N PHE A 67 -14.81 -19.13 -2.79
CA PHE A 67 -15.11 -18.65 -4.12
C PHE A 67 -14.68 -19.68 -5.16
N ASP A 68 -15.08 -19.51 -6.42
CA ASP A 68 -14.65 -20.39 -7.53
C ASP A 68 -13.13 -20.30 -7.79
N ASP A 69 -12.49 -19.20 -7.42
CA ASP A 69 -11.09 -18.85 -7.65
C ASP A 69 -10.25 -18.75 -6.36
N GLY A 70 -10.75 -19.26 -5.23
CA GLY A 70 -9.97 -19.31 -4.00
C GLY A 70 -10.77 -19.22 -2.72
N VAL A 71 -10.09 -18.89 -1.63
CA VAL A 71 -10.67 -18.80 -0.29
C VAL A 71 -10.12 -17.60 0.47
N GLY A 72 -10.99 -16.93 1.21
CA GLY A 72 -10.61 -15.98 2.26
C GLY A 72 -11.03 -16.51 3.62
N PHE A 73 -10.20 -16.32 4.64
CA PHE A 73 -10.59 -16.61 6.01
C PHE A 73 -10.07 -15.54 6.97
N ARG A 74 -10.79 -15.37 8.08
CA ARG A 74 -10.39 -14.45 9.15
C ARG A 74 -10.87 -14.95 10.51
N TYR A 75 -10.35 -14.30 11.55
CA TYR A 75 -10.81 -14.49 12.92
C TYR A 75 -11.59 -13.27 13.37
N GLU A 76 -12.64 -13.52 14.15
CA GLU A 76 -13.43 -12.47 14.79
C GLU A 76 -13.49 -12.77 16.31
N ILE A 77 -13.23 -11.77 17.11
CA ILE A 77 -13.41 -11.83 18.56
C ILE A 77 -14.66 -11.00 18.85
N PRO A 78 -15.77 -11.60 19.29
CA PRO A 78 -16.97 -10.87 19.64
C PRO A 78 -16.79 -10.07 20.93
N GLU A 79 -17.67 -9.11 21.18
CA GLU A 79 -17.74 -8.44 22.47
C GLU A 79 -17.95 -9.46 23.59
N GLN A 80 -17.10 -9.44 24.61
CA GLN A 80 -17.13 -10.39 25.72
C GLN A 80 -16.42 -9.80 26.95
N GLU A 81 -16.94 -10.09 28.15
CA GLU A 81 -16.44 -9.52 29.41
C GLU A 81 -15.05 -10.02 29.80
N ASN A 82 -14.68 -11.23 29.37
CA ASN A 82 -13.42 -11.90 29.71
C ASN A 82 -12.27 -11.64 28.71
N LEU A 83 -12.49 -10.76 27.72
CA LEU A 83 -11.47 -10.29 26.78
C LEU A 83 -11.94 -8.97 26.15
N SER A 84 -11.65 -7.82 26.78
CA SER A 84 -12.07 -6.50 26.32
C SER A 84 -10.97 -5.78 25.55
N GLU A 85 -9.86 -5.46 26.21
CA GLU A 85 -8.67 -4.87 25.61
C GLU A 85 -7.52 -5.88 25.69
N PHE A 86 -6.75 -6.04 24.64
CA PHE A 86 -5.65 -6.99 24.61
C PHE A 86 -4.65 -6.68 23.51
N ASN A 87 -3.42 -7.14 23.71
CA ASN A 87 -2.35 -7.06 22.72
C ASN A 87 -2.06 -8.46 22.16
N ILE A 88 -1.98 -8.56 20.84
CA ILE A 88 -1.57 -9.78 20.14
C ILE A 88 -0.05 -9.77 20.02
N MET A 89 0.57 -10.84 20.51
CA MET A 89 2.01 -11.06 20.45
C MET A 89 2.41 -12.03 19.33
N ASP A 90 1.48 -12.87 18.87
CA ASP A 90 1.68 -13.75 17.70
C ASP A 90 0.33 -14.16 17.09
N GLU A 91 0.26 -14.22 15.76
CA GLU A 91 -0.83 -14.83 15.01
C GLU A 91 -0.40 -16.21 14.52
N LEU A 92 -1.04 -17.26 15.06
CA LEU A 92 -0.66 -18.64 14.85
C LEU A 92 -1.26 -19.26 13.57
N THR A 93 -1.45 -18.43 12.54
CA THR A 93 -1.95 -18.88 11.23
C THR A 93 -0.83 -19.50 10.43
N GLU A 94 -1.02 -20.74 9.99
CA GLU A 94 -0.08 -21.50 9.17
C GLU A 94 -0.66 -21.85 7.80
N PHE A 95 0.21 -21.88 6.80
CA PHE A 95 -0.05 -22.34 5.44
C PHE A 95 0.89 -23.53 5.15
N ASN A 96 0.38 -24.74 5.29
CA ASN A 96 1.15 -25.96 5.10
C ASN A 96 0.98 -26.45 3.67
N LEU A 97 1.97 -26.19 2.81
CA LEU A 97 1.95 -26.57 1.41
C LEU A 97 2.23 -28.07 1.25
N THR A 98 1.59 -28.69 0.25
CA THR A 98 1.73 -30.13 -0.02
C THR A 98 2.93 -30.49 -0.88
N GLY A 99 3.62 -29.48 -1.44
CA GLY A 99 4.81 -29.64 -2.29
C GLY A 99 5.76 -28.46 -2.15
N ASP A 100 6.95 -28.60 -2.69
CA ASP A 100 7.96 -27.56 -2.74
C ASP A 100 7.79 -26.74 -4.02
N TYR A 101 6.87 -25.78 -3.97
CA TYR A 101 6.45 -25.01 -5.14
C TYR A 101 7.48 -23.96 -5.54
N GLU A 102 7.54 -23.67 -6.82
CA GLU A 102 8.30 -22.51 -7.33
C GLU A 102 7.61 -21.21 -6.91
N ALA A 103 8.34 -20.29 -6.28
CA ALA A 103 7.81 -19.07 -5.69
C ALA A 103 8.45 -17.82 -6.28
N TRP A 104 7.65 -16.75 -6.49
CA TRP A 104 8.09 -15.41 -6.86
C TRP A 104 7.76 -14.45 -5.73
N TYR A 105 8.76 -13.71 -5.23
CA TYR A 105 8.64 -12.93 -4.01
C TYR A 105 9.67 -11.81 -3.91
N ILE A 106 9.45 -10.90 -2.96
CA ILE A 106 10.47 -10.00 -2.41
C ILE A 106 10.66 -10.31 -0.93
N GLY A 107 11.91 -10.17 -0.42
CA GLY A 107 12.22 -10.41 1.00
C GLY A 107 11.61 -9.33 1.89
N ALA A 108 11.16 -9.73 3.08
CA ALA A 108 10.73 -8.81 4.12
C ALA A 108 11.91 -8.28 4.96
N TYR A 109 11.65 -7.31 5.83
CA TYR A 109 12.62 -6.72 6.77
C TYR A 109 13.86 -6.13 6.12
N GLN A 110 13.70 -5.57 4.91
CA GLN A 110 14.80 -4.93 4.18
C GLN A 110 14.70 -3.41 4.27
N TRP A 111 15.82 -2.73 4.00
CA TRP A 111 15.95 -1.29 4.16
C TRP A 111 14.95 -0.48 3.32
N ASN A 112 14.78 -0.85 2.04
CA ASN A 112 13.99 -0.08 1.06
C ASN A 112 12.54 -0.59 0.91
N ARG A 113 11.91 -1.01 1.99
CA ARG A 113 10.48 -1.35 1.99
C ARG A 113 10.14 -2.45 0.99
N TYR A 114 9.43 -2.13 -0.12
CA TYR A 114 8.98 -3.08 -1.15
C TYR A 114 9.72 -2.95 -2.48
N GLU A 115 10.65 -2.02 -2.63
CA GLU A 115 11.23 -1.66 -3.93
C GLU A 115 12.46 -2.51 -4.29
N TYR A 116 12.26 -3.82 -4.33
CA TYR A 116 13.27 -4.81 -4.67
C TYR A 116 12.93 -5.57 -5.96
N LEU A 117 13.96 -6.13 -6.59
CA LEU A 117 13.76 -7.08 -7.68
C LEU A 117 13.04 -8.33 -7.16
N THR A 118 12.08 -8.82 -7.95
CA THR A 118 11.43 -10.09 -7.67
C THR A 118 12.44 -11.22 -7.73
N ARG A 119 12.49 -12.05 -6.69
CA ARG A 119 13.28 -13.27 -6.61
C ARG A 119 12.42 -14.46 -6.99
N ASN A 120 13.09 -15.51 -7.46
CA ASN A 120 12.47 -16.79 -7.78
C ASN A 120 13.28 -17.92 -7.18
N SER A 121 12.64 -18.79 -6.40
CA SER A 121 13.23 -19.99 -5.82
C SER A 121 12.14 -20.98 -5.34
N PRO A 122 12.49 -22.23 -5.03
CA PRO A 122 11.57 -23.11 -4.28
C PRO A 122 11.18 -22.51 -2.92
N VAL A 123 9.96 -22.81 -2.45
CA VAL A 123 9.47 -22.36 -1.13
C VAL A 123 10.40 -22.80 0.00
N SER A 124 11.03 -23.97 -0.12
CA SER A 124 12.00 -24.48 0.88
C SER A 124 13.26 -23.60 1.05
N GLU A 125 13.51 -22.66 0.13
CA GLU A 125 14.67 -21.77 0.16
C GLU A 125 14.33 -20.33 0.58
N ILE A 126 13.04 -19.99 0.70
CA ILE A 126 12.65 -18.65 1.18
C ILE A 126 12.89 -18.52 2.69
N ASP A 127 13.02 -17.28 3.15
CA ASP A 127 13.07 -16.93 4.57
C ASP A 127 11.76 -16.24 4.97
N THR A 128 11.76 -14.95 5.25
CA THR A 128 10.56 -14.16 5.47
C THR A 128 10.31 -13.26 4.25
N VAL A 129 9.10 -13.32 3.72
CA VAL A 129 8.75 -12.65 2.45
C VAL A 129 7.48 -11.82 2.59
N HIS A 130 7.39 -10.76 1.79
CA HIS A 130 6.16 -9.99 1.66
C HIS A 130 5.08 -10.75 0.89
N THR A 131 3.83 -10.35 1.11
CA THR A 131 2.69 -10.78 0.30
C THR A 131 2.29 -9.66 -0.69
N PRO A 132 1.77 -9.98 -1.88
CA PRO A 132 1.40 -11.30 -2.40
C PRO A 132 2.61 -12.22 -2.63
N LEU A 133 2.50 -13.47 -2.16
CA LEU A 133 3.44 -14.53 -2.50
C LEU A 133 2.82 -15.36 -3.63
N THR A 134 3.41 -15.32 -4.81
CA THR A 134 2.94 -16.08 -5.96
C THR A 134 3.74 -17.36 -6.12
N MET A 135 3.04 -18.47 -6.31
CA MET A 135 3.65 -19.79 -6.43
C MET A 135 3.06 -20.58 -7.60
N LYS A 136 3.82 -21.57 -8.06
CA LYS A 136 3.40 -22.53 -9.06
C LYS A 136 3.67 -23.95 -8.55
N SER A 137 2.64 -24.79 -8.51
CA SER A 137 2.77 -26.20 -8.13
C SER A 137 3.34 -27.06 -9.27
N GLU A 138 3.74 -28.29 -8.95
CA GLU A 138 4.20 -29.26 -9.95
C GLU A 138 3.13 -29.64 -10.98
N ASP A 139 1.84 -29.52 -10.62
CA ASP A 139 0.69 -29.80 -11.47
C ASP A 139 0.21 -28.55 -12.25
N ASP A 140 1.07 -27.53 -12.39
CA ASP A 140 0.77 -26.28 -13.08
C ASP A 140 -0.36 -25.43 -12.45
N LEU A 141 -0.71 -25.64 -11.17
CA LEU A 141 -1.63 -24.78 -10.44
C LEU A 141 -0.90 -23.52 -9.96
N TYR A 142 -1.43 -22.34 -10.26
CA TYR A 142 -0.93 -21.05 -9.79
C TYR A 142 -1.67 -20.64 -8.51
N ILE A 143 -0.91 -20.19 -7.52
CA ILE A 143 -1.38 -19.91 -6.18
C ILE A 143 -0.86 -18.53 -5.77
N SER A 144 -1.70 -17.69 -5.17
CA SER A 144 -1.25 -16.45 -4.53
C SER A 144 -1.77 -16.39 -3.10
N ILE A 145 -0.86 -16.21 -2.14
CA ILE A 145 -1.21 -15.94 -0.73
C ILE A 145 -1.06 -14.45 -0.48
N HIS A 146 -2.12 -13.84 0.04
CA HIS A 146 -2.15 -12.43 0.38
C HIS A 146 -3.13 -12.17 1.54
N GLN A 147 -3.50 -10.92 1.76
CA GLN A 147 -4.50 -10.47 2.71
C GLN A 147 -5.45 -9.46 2.08
N ALA A 148 -6.64 -9.30 2.66
CA ALA A 148 -7.63 -8.33 2.22
C ALA A 148 -8.23 -7.56 3.39
N ALA A 149 -8.71 -6.33 3.12
CA ALA A 149 -9.37 -5.46 4.10
C ALA A 149 -8.52 -5.14 5.35
N LEU A 150 -7.27 -4.75 5.13
CA LEU A 150 -6.36 -4.31 6.20
C LEU A 150 -6.67 -2.84 6.56
N THR A 151 -7.18 -2.60 7.77
CA THR A 151 -7.59 -1.26 8.24
C THR A 151 -7.06 -0.88 9.62
N ASP A 152 -7.10 -1.79 10.58
CA ASP A 152 -6.69 -1.60 11.96
C ASP A 152 -6.03 -2.91 12.46
N TYR A 153 -4.92 -3.23 11.84
CA TYR A 153 -4.16 -4.44 12.11
C TYR A 153 -2.75 -4.32 11.49
N SER A 154 -1.83 -5.17 11.90
CA SER A 154 -0.50 -5.19 11.30
C SER A 154 -0.47 -5.99 9.99
N THR A 155 0.38 -5.58 9.06
CA THR A 155 0.56 -6.28 7.78
C THR A 155 1.16 -7.68 8.00
N MET A 156 0.62 -8.65 7.25
CA MET A 156 1.16 -10.01 7.23
C MET A 156 2.32 -10.12 6.23
N THR A 157 3.44 -10.61 6.70
CA THR A 157 4.47 -11.28 5.90
C THR A 157 4.37 -12.79 6.13
N LEU A 158 5.11 -13.60 5.38
CA LEU A 158 5.12 -15.05 5.52
C LEU A 158 6.52 -15.51 5.88
N GLU A 159 6.66 -16.11 7.06
CA GLU A 159 7.90 -16.74 7.54
C GLU A 159 7.87 -18.22 7.26
N ARG A 160 8.94 -18.78 6.73
CA ARG A 160 9.09 -20.22 6.59
C ARG A 160 9.53 -20.83 7.91
N THR A 161 8.70 -21.68 8.49
CA THR A 161 8.96 -22.33 9.78
C THR A 161 9.68 -23.68 9.65
N GLY A 162 9.72 -24.24 8.44
CA GLY A 162 10.45 -25.48 8.12
C GLY A 162 9.85 -26.22 6.94
N GLY A 163 10.69 -26.87 6.13
CA GLY A 163 10.24 -27.52 4.90
C GLY A 163 9.50 -26.53 4.00
N THR A 164 8.22 -26.82 3.71
CA THR A 164 7.33 -25.99 2.90
C THR A 164 6.18 -25.36 3.72
N SER A 165 6.33 -25.31 5.04
CA SER A 165 5.37 -24.68 5.94
C SER A 165 5.68 -23.20 6.11
N LEU A 166 4.67 -22.36 5.87
CA LEU A 166 4.70 -20.92 6.04
C LEU A 166 3.80 -20.52 7.22
N LYS A 167 4.17 -19.48 7.93
CA LYS A 167 3.40 -18.91 9.02
C LYS A 167 3.19 -17.41 8.78
N ALA A 168 2.03 -16.90 9.17
CA ALA A 168 1.80 -15.46 9.25
C ALA A 168 2.78 -14.85 10.25
N ASN A 169 3.53 -13.87 9.79
CA ASN A 169 4.46 -13.08 10.59
C ASN A 169 4.02 -11.62 10.46
N LEU A 170 3.65 -11.00 11.58
CA LEU A 170 3.13 -9.64 11.62
C LEU A 170 4.23 -8.65 11.96
N MET A 171 4.16 -7.44 11.40
CA MET A 171 5.09 -6.37 11.72
C MET A 171 4.85 -5.84 13.14
N PRO A 172 5.87 -5.82 14.00
CA PRO A 172 5.72 -5.35 15.37
C PRO A 172 5.70 -3.82 15.49
N TRP A 173 5.08 -3.34 16.56
CA TRP A 173 5.35 -2.02 17.13
C TRP A 173 6.76 -1.98 17.73
N ALA A 174 7.26 -0.78 18.03
CA ALA A 174 8.59 -0.57 18.61
C ALA A 174 8.85 -1.37 19.90
N ASP A 175 7.79 -1.66 20.67
CA ASP A 175 7.85 -2.45 21.92
C ASP A 175 7.68 -3.96 21.73
N GLY A 176 7.53 -4.42 20.48
CA GLY A 176 7.38 -5.83 20.12
C GLY A 176 5.95 -6.35 20.11
N VAL A 177 4.96 -5.55 20.50
CA VAL A 177 3.54 -5.90 20.31
C VAL A 177 3.23 -5.94 18.82
N LEU A 178 2.49 -6.96 18.36
CA LEU A 178 2.13 -7.06 16.94
C LEU A 178 0.86 -6.30 16.62
N VAL A 179 -0.16 -6.39 17.50
CA VAL A 179 -1.43 -5.68 17.32
C VAL A 179 -1.98 -5.25 18.67
N ARG A 180 -2.37 -4.00 18.80
CA ARG A 180 -3.11 -3.44 19.92
C ARG A 180 -4.57 -3.35 19.53
N THR A 181 -5.46 -3.95 20.31
CA THR A 181 -6.86 -4.06 19.90
C THR A 181 -7.83 -4.22 21.08
N ALA A 182 -9.11 -4.11 20.79
CA ALA A 182 -10.18 -4.36 21.73
C ALA A 182 -11.31 -5.17 21.07
N ALA A 183 -12.01 -5.97 21.87
CA ALA A 183 -13.22 -6.63 21.40
C ALA A 183 -14.42 -5.62 21.32
N PRO A 184 -15.25 -5.69 20.29
CA PRO A 184 -15.21 -6.66 19.19
C PRO A 184 -14.15 -6.31 18.13
N MET A 185 -13.42 -7.29 17.64
CA MET A 185 -12.43 -7.11 16.58
C MET A 185 -12.56 -8.16 15.47
N LYS A 186 -12.02 -7.83 14.31
CA LYS A 186 -11.87 -8.73 13.16
C LYS A 186 -10.46 -8.59 12.60
N THR A 187 -9.80 -9.70 12.35
CA THR A 187 -8.53 -9.65 11.59
C THR A 187 -8.80 -9.29 10.13
N PRO A 188 -7.81 -8.80 9.38
CA PRO A 188 -7.85 -8.84 7.92
C PRO A 188 -8.12 -10.27 7.44
N TRP A 189 -8.67 -10.39 6.24
CA TRP A 189 -8.79 -11.68 5.60
C TRP A 189 -7.41 -12.20 5.18
N ARG A 190 -7.14 -13.47 5.43
CA ARG A 190 -6.06 -14.23 4.81
C ARG A 190 -6.60 -14.85 3.55
N THR A 191 -5.92 -14.63 2.41
CA THR A 191 -6.44 -15.04 1.09
C THR A 191 -5.53 -16.06 0.43
N ILE A 192 -6.13 -17.04 -0.23
CA ILE A 192 -5.47 -17.99 -1.11
C ILE A 192 -6.23 -17.96 -2.42
N GLN A 193 -5.65 -17.38 -3.46
CA GLN A 193 -6.18 -17.38 -4.82
C GLN A 193 -5.60 -18.55 -5.59
N LEU A 194 -6.39 -19.17 -6.45
CA LEU A 194 -6.05 -20.36 -7.23
C LEU A 194 -6.44 -20.15 -8.70
N ALA A 195 -5.57 -20.57 -9.61
CA ALA A 195 -5.85 -20.52 -11.04
C ALA A 195 -5.10 -21.60 -11.82
N ASP A 196 -5.69 -22.09 -12.90
CA ASP A 196 -5.07 -23.08 -13.81
C ASP A 196 -4.01 -22.42 -14.74
N GLU A 197 -4.01 -21.11 -14.83
CA GLU A 197 -3.04 -20.30 -15.59
C GLU A 197 -2.75 -18.98 -14.86
N PRO A 198 -1.58 -18.35 -15.06
CA PRO A 198 -1.21 -17.15 -14.31
C PRO A 198 -2.15 -15.97 -14.54
N GLY A 199 -2.75 -15.87 -15.74
CA GLY A 199 -3.75 -14.85 -16.08
C GLY A 199 -5.02 -14.93 -15.22
N GLY A 200 -5.37 -16.12 -14.73
CA GLY A 200 -6.50 -16.31 -13.82
C GLY A 200 -6.33 -15.60 -12.48
N LEU A 201 -5.10 -15.51 -11.95
CA LEU A 201 -4.83 -14.74 -10.74
C LEU A 201 -5.09 -13.24 -10.95
N ILE A 202 -4.71 -12.69 -12.11
CA ILE A 202 -4.92 -11.26 -12.45
C ILE A 202 -6.41 -10.93 -12.57
N THR A 203 -7.21 -11.86 -13.08
CA THR A 203 -8.64 -11.66 -13.31
C THR A 203 -9.53 -12.02 -12.12
N SER A 204 -8.94 -12.45 -11.01
CA SER A 204 -9.65 -12.70 -9.75
C SER A 204 -10.06 -11.39 -9.08
N TYR A 205 -11.28 -11.34 -8.59
CA TYR A 205 -11.81 -10.23 -7.78
C TYR A 205 -12.05 -10.64 -6.32
N LEU A 206 -11.50 -11.77 -5.90
CA LEU A 206 -11.64 -12.30 -4.55
C LEU A 206 -11.24 -11.27 -3.48
N ILE A 207 -10.08 -10.62 -3.65
CA ILE A 207 -9.59 -9.61 -2.69
C ILE A 207 -10.58 -8.45 -2.57
N LEU A 208 -11.16 -7.97 -3.67
CA LEU A 208 -12.17 -6.90 -3.61
C LEU A 208 -13.46 -7.38 -2.95
N ASN A 209 -13.91 -8.60 -3.25
CA ASN A 209 -15.13 -9.18 -2.68
C ASN A 209 -15.03 -9.41 -1.16
N LEU A 210 -13.84 -9.47 -0.61
CA LEU A 210 -13.59 -9.56 0.84
C LEU A 210 -13.56 -8.21 1.56
N ASN A 211 -13.59 -7.09 0.82
CA ASN A 211 -13.65 -5.76 1.39
C ASN A 211 -15.10 -5.31 1.59
N GLU A 212 -15.30 -4.38 2.50
CA GLU A 212 -16.61 -3.76 2.76
C GLU A 212 -17.09 -2.94 1.53
N PRO A 213 -18.39 -2.76 1.35
CA PRO A 213 -18.93 -1.90 0.31
C PRO A 213 -18.44 -0.46 0.39
N ASN A 214 -18.56 0.27 -0.73
CA ASN A 214 -18.20 1.68 -0.82
C ASN A 214 -18.86 2.53 0.26
N LYS A 215 -18.04 3.34 0.96
CA LYS A 215 -18.47 4.26 2.03
C LYS A 215 -18.62 5.72 1.57
N ILE A 216 -18.29 6.05 0.33
CA ILE A 216 -18.40 7.39 -0.24
C ILE A 216 -19.74 7.51 -0.96
N GLU A 217 -20.65 8.35 -0.46
CA GLU A 217 -21.99 8.53 -1.03
C GLU A 217 -21.95 9.16 -2.43
N ASP A 218 -21.19 10.26 -2.60
CA ASP A 218 -21.02 10.95 -3.88
C ASP A 218 -19.64 10.61 -4.45
N THR A 219 -19.59 9.70 -5.42
CA THR A 219 -18.37 9.28 -6.11
C THR A 219 -18.15 9.98 -7.45
N SER A 220 -19.01 10.94 -7.82
CA SER A 220 -18.98 11.60 -9.13
C SER A 220 -17.72 12.42 -9.41
N TRP A 221 -16.95 12.74 -8.38
CA TRP A 221 -15.69 13.47 -8.47
C TRP A 221 -14.46 12.57 -8.61
N ILE A 222 -14.63 11.26 -8.50
CA ILE A 222 -13.55 10.26 -8.55
C ILE A 222 -13.33 9.88 -10.01
N GLU A 223 -12.22 10.32 -10.59
CA GLU A 223 -11.86 10.08 -11.98
C GLU A 223 -10.42 9.55 -12.07
N PRO A 224 -10.22 8.31 -12.52
CA PRO A 224 -8.89 7.83 -12.86
C PRO A 224 -8.27 8.67 -13.98
N ALA A 225 -7.03 9.07 -13.80
CA ALA A 225 -6.39 10.01 -14.72
C ALA A 225 -4.92 9.66 -14.92
N LYS A 226 -4.42 9.99 -16.12
CA LYS A 226 -2.98 10.11 -16.35
C LYS A 226 -2.51 11.48 -15.88
N TYR A 227 -1.29 11.57 -15.41
CA TYR A 227 -0.68 12.85 -15.09
C TYR A 227 0.74 12.92 -15.66
N ILE A 228 1.23 14.14 -15.81
CA ILE A 228 2.63 14.39 -16.09
C ILE A 228 3.24 15.13 -14.90
N GLY A 229 4.52 14.95 -14.66
CA GLY A 229 5.22 15.58 -13.54
C GLY A 229 6.59 16.07 -13.93
N ILE A 230 7.07 17.09 -13.21
CA ILE A 230 8.42 17.65 -13.40
C ILE A 230 9.50 16.74 -12.80
N TRP A 231 9.13 15.87 -11.90
CA TRP A 231 9.97 15.02 -11.07
C TRP A 231 11.01 14.19 -11.87
N TRP A 232 10.65 13.66 -13.05
CA TRP A 232 11.62 12.93 -13.87
C TRP A 232 12.84 13.80 -14.25
N GLY A 233 12.64 15.09 -14.45
CA GLY A 233 13.71 16.05 -14.68
C GLY A 233 14.67 16.20 -13.49
N MET A 234 14.20 15.94 -12.25
CA MET A 234 15.04 15.92 -11.05
C MET A 234 15.94 14.67 -11.06
N HIS A 235 15.39 13.49 -11.35
CA HIS A 235 16.18 12.27 -11.47
C HIS A 235 17.24 12.31 -12.59
N LEU A 236 17.02 13.16 -13.60
CA LEU A 236 17.95 13.36 -14.70
C LEU A 236 18.95 14.51 -14.47
N ASP A 237 18.98 15.12 -13.29
CA ASP A 237 19.83 16.28 -12.96
C ASP A 237 19.54 17.55 -13.84
N LYS A 238 18.42 17.54 -14.55
CA LYS A 238 17.93 18.72 -15.28
C LYS A 238 17.38 19.76 -14.34
N TYR A 239 16.68 19.30 -13.30
CA TYR A 239 16.08 20.11 -12.23
C TYR A 239 16.58 19.64 -10.86
N THR A 240 16.30 20.45 -9.84
CA THR A 240 16.45 20.12 -8.42
C THR A 240 15.12 20.32 -7.71
N TRP A 241 14.90 19.57 -6.61
CA TRP A 241 13.76 19.82 -5.70
C TRP A 241 13.98 21.10 -4.87
N GLY A 242 15.21 21.30 -4.36
CA GLY A 242 15.59 22.45 -3.57
C GLY A 242 15.86 23.71 -4.40
N THR A 243 15.94 24.85 -3.70
CA THR A 243 16.16 26.17 -4.29
C THR A 243 17.52 26.26 -5.01
N GLY A 244 17.60 27.08 -6.05
CA GLY A 244 18.82 27.29 -6.83
C GLY A 244 18.60 27.48 -8.32
N GLU A 245 19.69 27.50 -9.10
CA GLU A 245 19.65 27.75 -10.56
C GLU A 245 18.85 26.72 -11.34
N LYS A 246 18.75 25.49 -10.82
CA LYS A 246 18.06 24.37 -11.46
C LYS A 246 16.71 24.05 -10.82
N LEU A 247 16.17 24.91 -9.97
CA LEU A 247 14.89 24.66 -9.33
C LEU A 247 13.82 24.29 -10.36
N GLY A 248 13.22 23.11 -10.19
CA GLY A 248 12.16 22.60 -11.07
C GLY A 248 10.81 23.22 -10.78
N ALA A 249 10.48 23.45 -9.50
CA ALA A 249 9.21 23.94 -9.02
C ALA A 249 9.12 25.49 -9.10
N THR A 250 9.10 26.03 -10.32
CA THR A 250 8.82 27.44 -10.54
C THR A 250 7.45 27.63 -11.18
N THR A 251 6.80 28.75 -10.91
CA THR A 251 5.53 29.16 -11.53
C THR A 251 5.59 29.09 -13.06
N GLU A 252 6.70 29.52 -13.66
CA GLU A 252 6.88 29.50 -15.12
C GLU A 252 6.99 28.07 -15.65
N ASN A 253 7.79 27.22 -15.01
CA ASN A 253 7.96 25.84 -15.42
C ASN A 253 6.66 25.05 -15.27
N ALA A 254 5.95 25.21 -14.16
CA ALA A 254 4.64 24.58 -13.95
C ALA A 254 3.64 24.95 -15.05
N LYS A 255 3.54 26.22 -15.42
CA LYS A 255 2.67 26.66 -16.52
C LYS A 255 3.04 26.05 -17.86
N ARG A 256 4.33 25.85 -18.14
CA ARG A 256 4.78 25.18 -19.36
C ARG A 256 4.35 23.70 -19.39
N TYR A 257 4.42 22.99 -18.27
CA TYR A 257 3.91 21.61 -18.15
C TYR A 257 2.38 21.56 -18.26
N ILE A 258 1.67 22.54 -17.71
CA ILE A 258 0.21 22.67 -17.85
C ILE A 258 -0.19 22.91 -19.31
N ASP A 259 0.52 23.76 -20.04
CA ASP A 259 0.26 23.98 -21.46
C ASP A 259 0.43 22.70 -22.28
N PHE A 260 1.51 21.96 -22.04
CA PHE A 260 1.74 20.64 -22.65
C PHE A 260 0.65 19.65 -22.26
N ALA A 261 0.27 19.59 -21.00
CA ALA A 261 -0.79 18.70 -20.53
C ALA A 261 -2.13 19.00 -21.23
N ALA A 262 -2.48 20.26 -21.37
CA ALA A 262 -3.69 20.70 -22.07
C ALA A 262 -3.65 20.33 -23.57
N GLU A 263 -2.50 20.51 -24.23
CA GLU A 263 -2.31 20.19 -25.65
C GLU A 263 -2.42 18.67 -25.93
N GLU A 264 -1.80 17.85 -25.06
CA GLU A 264 -1.69 16.41 -25.23
C GLU A 264 -2.80 15.61 -24.51
N GLY A 265 -3.71 16.29 -23.82
CA GLY A 265 -4.87 15.68 -23.16
C GLY A 265 -4.57 14.96 -21.86
N PHE A 266 -3.56 15.42 -21.10
CA PHE A 266 -3.33 14.96 -19.74
C PHE A 266 -4.17 15.81 -18.77
N PRO A 267 -5.03 15.20 -17.95
CA PRO A 267 -5.90 15.98 -17.06
C PRO A 267 -5.18 16.51 -15.81
N HIS A 268 -4.01 15.98 -15.45
CA HIS A 268 -3.30 16.41 -14.23
C HIS A 268 -1.81 16.70 -14.48
N VAL A 269 -1.28 17.66 -13.70
CA VAL A 269 0.15 18.00 -13.62
C VAL A 269 0.61 17.94 -12.18
N LEU A 270 1.64 17.15 -11.92
CA LEU A 270 2.31 17.02 -10.62
C LEU A 270 3.54 17.93 -10.57
N VAL A 271 3.64 18.75 -9.53
CA VAL A 271 4.81 19.59 -9.25
C VAL A 271 5.36 19.22 -7.88
N GLU A 272 6.48 18.53 -7.85
CA GLU A 272 7.23 18.27 -6.62
C GLU A 272 8.15 19.45 -6.32
N GLY A 273 8.47 19.71 -5.04
CA GLY A 273 9.34 20.83 -4.65
C GLY A 273 8.64 22.18 -4.57
N TRP A 274 7.30 22.22 -4.65
CA TRP A 274 6.51 23.46 -4.64
C TRP A 274 6.47 24.16 -3.27
N ASN A 275 6.69 23.42 -2.19
CA ASN A 275 6.57 23.83 -0.80
C ASN A 275 7.93 23.89 -0.09
N PRO A 276 8.08 24.59 1.05
CA PRO A 276 9.31 24.60 1.85
C PRO A 276 9.70 23.22 2.39
N GLY A 277 11.01 22.99 2.57
CA GLY A 277 11.56 21.80 3.21
C GLY A 277 12.54 21.01 2.35
N TRP A 278 12.65 21.29 1.06
CA TRP A 278 13.48 20.52 0.13
C TRP A 278 14.96 20.88 0.11
N ASP A 279 15.37 21.92 0.81
CA ASP A 279 16.78 22.34 0.90
C ASP A 279 17.55 21.46 1.89
N GLY A 280 18.76 21.05 1.52
CA GLY A 280 19.62 20.20 2.36
C GLY A 280 19.19 18.72 2.39
N ASN A 281 19.29 18.10 3.56
CA ASN A 281 19.03 16.66 3.75
C ASN A 281 17.58 16.42 4.19
N TRP A 282 16.61 16.79 3.37
CA TRP A 282 15.19 16.65 3.66
C TRP A 282 14.78 15.18 3.95
N TYR A 283 15.46 14.21 3.34
CA TYR A 283 15.21 12.78 3.52
C TYR A 283 15.66 12.21 4.88
N GLU A 284 16.41 13.00 5.68
CA GLU A 284 16.79 12.62 7.04
C GLU A 284 15.79 13.14 8.09
N SER A 285 14.99 14.14 7.75
CA SER A 285 14.03 14.73 8.69
C SER A 285 12.90 15.46 7.98
N GLY A 286 11.80 14.80 7.73
CA GLY A 286 10.60 15.39 7.12
C GLY A 286 9.88 16.46 7.97
N VAL A 287 10.36 16.74 9.18
CA VAL A 287 9.84 17.80 10.07
C VAL A 287 10.02 19.20 9.46
N VAL A 288 10.81 19.33 8.41
CA VAL A 288 11.05 20.60 7.69
C VAL A 288 9.98 20.97 6.68
N PHE A 289 9.09 20.05 6.30
CA PHE A 289 8.08 20.29 5.27
C PHE A 289 6.90 21.11 5.81
N ASP A 290 6.53 22.16 5.07
CA ASP A 290 5.27 22.88 5.23
C ASP A 290 4.37 22.57 4.02
N PHE A 291 3.20 22.00 4.26
CA PHE A 291 2.27 21.60 3.22
C PHE A 291 1.16 22.65 2.95
N THR A 292 1.22 23.79 3.63
CA THR A 292 0.21 24.85 3.53
C THR A 292 0.70 26.09 2.79
N GLU A 293 2.01 26.27 2.68
CA GLU A 293 2.63 27.45 2.08
C GLU A 293 3.56 27.05 0.91
N PRO A 294 3.55 27.80 -0.21
CA PRO A 294 4.51 27.60 -1.29
C PRO A 294 5.86 28.26 -0.99
N ILE A 295 6.90 27.87 -1.73
CA ILE A 295 8.15 28.64 -1.81
C ILE A 295 7.97 29.94 -2.60
N ASP A 296 8.89 30.91 -2.45
CA ASP A 296 8.81 32.25 -3.09
C ASP A 296 8.73 32.17 -4.63
N GLU A 297 9.33 31.15 -5.26
CA GLU A 297 9.37 30.96 -6.71
C GLU A 297 8.09 30.30 -7.28
N PHE A 298 7.17 29.85 -6.42
CA PHE A 298 5.98 29.10 -6.79
C PHE A 298 4.69 29.77 -6.29
N ASP A 299 3.96 30.43 -7.18
CA ASP A 299 2.64 30.99 -6.88
C ASP A 299 1.57 29.87 -7.02
N LEU A 300 1.30 29.17 -5.93
CA LEU A 300 0.38 28.03 -5.89
C LEU A 300 -1.04 28.38 -6.38
N GLU A 301 -1.59 29.53 -5.95
CA GLU A 301 -2.94 29.97 -6.34
C GLU A 301 -3.00 30.30 -7.83
N ALA A 302 -2.02 31.05 -8.34
CA ALA A 302 -1.96 31.40 -9.76
C ALA A 302 -1.72 30.17 -10.66
N VAL A 303 -0.92 29.19 -10.22
CA VAL A 303 -0.69 27.93 -10.97
C VAL A 303 -1.94 27.08 -10.98
N ALA A 304 -2.62 26.91 -9.84
CA ALA A 304 -3.85 26.14 -9.75
C ALA A 304 -4.95 26.76 -10.62
N GLN A 305 -5.14 28.09 -10.56
CA GLN A 305 -6.13 28.77 -11.42
C GLN A 305 -5.77 28.66 -12.91
N TYR A 306 -4.50 28.82 -13.26
CA TYR A 306 -4.04 28.66 -14.66
C TYR A 306 -4.32 27.26 -15.20
N ALA A 307 -4.10 26.23 -14.38
CA ALA A 307 -4.42 24.86 -14.77
C ALA A 307 -5.93 24.70 -15.04
N LEU A 308 -6.78 25.19 -14.15
CA LEU A 308 -8.25 25.15 -14.33
C LEU A 308 -8.71 25.87 -15.58
N ASP A 309 -8.13 27.06 -15.91
CA ASP A 309 -8.45 27.83 -17.11
C ASP A 309 -8.09 27.06 -18.40
N LYS A 310 -7.12 26.15 -18.34
CA LYS A 310 -6.69 25.26 -19.43
C LYS A 310 -7.42 23.93 -19.48
N GLY A 311 -8.34 23.66 -18.53
CA GLY A 311 -9.02 22.36 -18.41
C GLY A 311 -8.15 21.25 -17.81
N VAL A 312 -7.06 21.62 -17.15
CA VAL A 312 -6.14 20.73 -16.43
C VAL A 312 -6.28 20.98 -14.93
N ARG A 313 -5.86 20.06 -14.09
CA ARG A 313 -5.78 20.26 -12.64
C ARG A 313 -4.35 20.11 -12.14
N LEU A 314 -4.00 20.88 -11.14
CA LEU A 314 -2.80 20.61 -10.36
C LEU A 314 -3.05 19.34 -9.54
N MET A 315 -2.07 18.45 -9.49
CA MET A 315 -2.00 17.33 -8.58
C MET A 315 -1.12 17.72 -7.39
N GLY A 316 -1.64 17.55 -6.17
CA GLY A 316 -0.90 17.85 -4.96
C GLY A 316 0.24 16.86 -4.72
N HIS A 317 1.25 17.30 -3.98
CA HIS A 317 2.38 16.47 -3.59
C HIS A 317 2.70 16.67 -2.10
N HIS A 318 2.71 15.58 -1.35
CA HIS A 318 3.06 15.54 0.07
C HIS A 318 4.17 14.53 0.30
N GLU A 319 5.43 14.92 0.05
CA GLU A 319 6.56 14.14 0.55
C GLU A 319 6.73 14.39 2.04
N THR A 320 6.65 13.35 2.85
CA THR A 320 6.68 13.45 4.30
C THR A 320 8.02 13.07 4.90
N SER A 321 8.91 12.44 4.10
CA SER A 321 10.13 11.77 4.60
C SER A 321 9.83 10.94 5.87
N ALA A 322 8.69 10.24 5.84
CA ALA A 322 8.19 9.40 6.92
C ALA A 322 7.97 10.10 8.29
N SER A 323 7.92 11.44 8.31
CA SER A 323 7.61 12.23 9.51
C SER A 323 6.10 12.32 9.73
N VAL A 324 5.50 11.22 10.16
CA VAL A 324 4.04 11.01 10.20
C VAL A 324 3.33 11.99 11.10
N GLU A 325 3.79 12.18 12.35
CA GLU A 325 3.16 13.13 13.29
C GLU A 325 3.18 14.57 12.76
N HIS A 326 4.29 14.97 12.15
CA HIS A 326 4.41 16.30 11.55
C HIS A 326 3.48 16.49 10.37
N TYR A 327 3.30 15.46 9.54
CA TYR A 327 2.33 15.47 8.45
C TYR A 327 0.89 15.49 8.97
N GLU A 328 0.55 14.63 9.93
CA GLU A 328 -0.81 14.58 10.50
C GLU A 328 -1.23 15.91 11.15
N ALA A 329 -0.30 16.64 11.75
CA ALA A 329 -0.56 17.96 12.32
C ALA A 329 -1.01 19.00 11.28
N GLN A 330 -0.72 18.79 9.99
CA GLN A 330 -1.03 19.73 8.88
C GLN A 330 -2.12 19.19 7.93
N MET A 331 -2.44 17.89 7.98
CA MET A 331 -3.27 17.23 6.96
C MET A 331 -4.63 17.91 6.76
N GLU A 332 -5.34 18.29 7.82
CA GLU A 332 -6.68 18.86 7.70
C GLU A 332 -6.65 20.18 6.92
N GLU A 333 -5.76 21.09 7.30
CA GLU A 333 -5.60 22.39 6.63
C GLU A 333 -5.14 22.21 5.18
N THR A 334 -4.23 21.30 4.92
CA THR A 334 -3.68 21.03 3.59
C THR A 334 -4.72 20.47 2.63
N PHE A 335 -5.51 19.48 3.06
CA PHE A 335 -6.58 18.92 2.21
C PHE A 335 -7.70 19.92 1.96
N GLU A 336 -8.03 20.80 2.93
CA GLU A 336 -8.96 21.90 2.74
C GLU A 336 -8.42 22.95 1.75
N LEU A 337 -7.13 23.30 1.83
CA LEU A 337 -6.45 24.16 0.86
C LEU A 337 -6.56 23.59 -0.56
N TYR A 338 -6.22 22.32 -0.74
CA TYR A 338 -6.29 21.67 -2.04
C TYR A 338 -7.70 21.58 -2.60
N ASN A 339 -8.69 21.26 -1.77
CA ASN A 339 -10.08 21.29 -2.20
C ASN A 339 -10.52 22.67 -2.70
N ARG A 340 -10.12 23.74 -1.99
CA ARG A 340 -10.38 25.16 -2.39
C ARG A 340 -9.73 25.51 -3.72
N LEU A 341 -8.52 25.00 -3.98
CA LEU A 341 -7.76 25.23 -5.21
C LEU A 341 -8.23 24.35 -6.39
N GLY A 342 -9.20 23.46 -6.17
CA GLY A 342 -9.71 22.56 -7.21
C GLY A 342 -8.82 21.36 -7.51
N VAL A 343 -7.83 21.07 -6.68
CA VAL A 343 -7.04 19.84 -6.72
C VAL A 343 -7.95 18.66 -6.43
N ARG A 344 -7.78 17.56 -7.18
CA ARG A 344 -8.59 16.33 -7.04
C ARG A 344 -7.76 15.07 -6.92
N GLY A 345 -6.44 15.18 -6.99
CA GLY A 345 -5.51 14.08 -6.78
C GLY A 345 -4.31 14.55 -5.97
N VAL A 346 -3.80 13.70 -5.09
CA VAL A 346 -2.60 13.95 -4.29
C VAL A 346 -1.70 12.71 -4.36
N LYS A 347 -0.41 12.94 -4.66
CA LYS A 347 0.65 11.98 -4.44
C LYS A 347 1.20 12.19 -3.04
N THR A 348 1.15 11.16 -2.20
CA THR A 348 1.84 11.15 -0.90
C THR A 348 3.12 10.33 -1.01
N GLY A 349 4.20 10.76 -0.35
CA GLY A 349 5.48 10.07 -0.28
C GLY A 349 5.95 9.93 1.18
N TYR A 350 6.69 8.85 1.44
CA TYR A 350 7.25 8.52 2.75
C TYR A 350 8.68 8.03 2.59
N VAL A 351 9.48 8.73 1.80
CA VAL A 351 10.88 8.37 1.54
C VAL A 351 11.66 8.21 2.85
N GLY A 352 12.51 7.20 2.91
CA GLY A 352 13.35 6.90 4.06
C GLY A 352 13.46 5.40 4.35
N HIS A 353 14.17 5.07 5.41
CA HIS A 353 14.33 3.69 5.85
C HIS A 353 13.01 3.10 6.33
N GLY A 354 12.72 1.86 5.96
CA GLY A 354 11.46 1.19 6.29
C GLY A 354 11.17 1.00 7.78
N GLN A 355 12.16 1.17 8.67
CA GLN A 355 12.05 1.07 10.13
C GLN A 355 12.33 2.41 10.84
N GLU A 356 12.47 3.51 10.11
CA GLU A 356 12.80 4.82 10.70
C GLU A 356 11.60 5.77 10.80
N ILE A 357 10.40 5.24 10.67
CA ILE A 357 9.18 5.98 10.93
C ILE A 357 9.03 6.12 12.43
N PHE A 358 8.91 7.34 12.94
CA PHE A 358 8.87 7.55 14.37
C PHE A 358 7.64 8.34 14.81
N TRP A 359 7.27 8.10 16.04
CA TRP A 359 6.37 8.94 16.83
C TRP A 359 7.01 9.24 18.17
N THR A 360 6.54 10.30 18.83
CA THR A 360 7.10 10.80 20.07
C THR A 360 6.07 10.66 21.18
N ASP A 361 6.43 10.02 22.28
CA ASP A 361 5.52 9.85 23.40
C ASP A 361 5.42 11.12 24.28
N GLU A 362 4.60 11.06 25.34
CA GLU A 362 4.37 12.16 26.27
C GLU A 362 5.63 12.58 27.04
N ASP A 363 6.60 11.69 27.18
CA ASP A 363 7.89 11.94 27.83
C ASP A 363 8.94 12.51 26.86
N GLY A 364 8.62 12.57 25.56
CA GLY A 364 9.49 13.06 24.50
C GLY A 364 10.47 12.01 23.96
N GLU A 365 10.26 10.73 24.25
CA GLU A 365 11.03 9.62 23.72
C GLU A 365 10.51 9.21 22.35
N ARG A 366 11.43 8.94 21.40
CA ARG A 366 11.07 8.49 20.04
C ARG A 366 10.97 6.98 19.99
N HIS A 367 9.87 6.51 19.41
CA HIS A 367 9.59 5.11 19.09
C HIS A 367 9.63 4.91 17.57
N TYR A 368 10.36 3.92 17.11
CA TYR A 368 10.56 3.68 15.68
C TYR A 368 9.75 2.49 15.19
N GLU A 369 8.92 2.73 14.18
CA GLU A 369 7.98 1.78 13.64
C GLU A 369 8.38 1.32 12.24
N TRP A 370 7.92 0.14 11.86
CA TRP A 370 8.01 -0.32 10.49
C TRP A 370 6.95 0.35 9.59
N HIS A 371 7.33 0.61 8.33
CA HIS A 371 6.47 1.25 7.32
C HIS A 371 5.14 0.52 7.05
N HIS A 372 4.96 -0.69 7.52
CA HIS A 372 3.79 -1.54 7.30
C HIS A 372 3.29 -2.22 8.60
N GLY A 373 3.69 -1.72 9.76
CA GLY A 373 3.09 -2.05 11.05
C GLY A 373 1.71 -1.42 11.22
N GLN A 374 1.00 -1.78 12.29
CA GLN A 374 -0.33 -1.27 12.60
C GLN A 374 -0.35 0.27 12.64
N PHE A 375 0.66 0.92 13.23
CA PHE A 375 0.78 2.39 13.28
C PHE A 375 0.62 3.05 11.90
N MET A 376 1.32 2.52 10.88
CA MET A 376 1.25 3.06 9.53
C MET A 376 -0.03 2.67 8.81
N VAL A 377 -0.58 1.49 9.06
CA VAL A 377 -1.88 1.09 8.52
C VAL A 377 -2.97 2.04 8.98
N GLU A 378 -3.00 2.39 10.26
CA GLU A 378 -3.94 3.36 10.83
C GLU A 378 -3.71 4.76 10.27
N HIS A 379 -2.46 5.19 10.14
CA HIS A 379 -2.11 6.46 9.50
C HIS A 379 -2.68 6.54 8.08
N HIS A 380 -2.41 5.56 7.24
CA HIS A 380 -2.92 5.54 5.86
C HIS A 380 -4.45 5.51 5.80
N GLN A 381 -5.11 4.86 6.76
CA GLN A 381 -6.56 4.88 6.85
C GLN A 381 -7.08 6.30 7.15
N ARG A 382 -6.45 7.02 8.10
CA ARG A 382 -6.79 8.43 8.40
C ARG A 382 -6.62 9.34 7.18
N VAL A 383 -5.52 9.18 6.44
CA VAL A 383 -5.24 9.95 5.21
C VAL A 383 -6.32 9.70 4.14
N VAL A 384 -6.69 8.45 3.92
CA VAL A 384 -7.72 8.07 2.93
C VAL A 384 -9.07 8.67 3.28
N GLU A 385 -9.50 8.60 4.54
CA GLU A 385 -10.78 9.14 5.01
C GLU A 385 -10.83 10.66 4.92
N LEU A 386 -9.75 11.33 5.32
CA LEU A 386 -9.66 12.79 5.25
C LEU A 386 -9.61 13.30 3.81
N ALA A 387 -8.89 12.60 2.92
CA ALA A 387 -8.87 12.89 1.50
C ALA A 387 -10.26 12.73 0.87
N ALA A 388 -10.99 11.66 1.23
CA ALA A 388 -12.37 11.43 0.78
C ALA A 388 -13.32 12.57 1.22
N LYS A 389 -13.23 13.00 2.48
CA LYS A 389 -13.98 14.16 3.02
C LYS A 389 -13.76 15.43 2.18
N ASN A 390 -12.54 15.61 1.65
CA ASN A 390 -12.15 16.76 0.83
C ASN A 390 -12.26 16.51 -0.67
N LYS A 391 -12.87 15.42 -1.12
CA LYS A 391 -13.03 15.05 -2.53
C LYS A 391 -11.70 14.94 -3.29
N ILE A 392 -10.73 14.29 -2.68
CA ILE A 392 -9.37 14.10 -3.20
C ILE A 392 -9.08 12.60 -3.32
N SER A 393 -8.58 12.21 -4.48
CA SER A 393 -8.05 10.87 -4.75
C SER A 393 -6.58 10.79 -4.40
N LEU A 394 -6.12 9.61 -3.99
CA LEU A 394 -4.76 9.38 -3.55
C LEU A 394 -3.98 8.45 -4.47
N ASN A 395 -2.73 8.82 -4.69
CA ASN A 395 -1.65 7.99 -5.19
C ASN A 395 -0.60 7.89 -4.07
N VAL A 396 -0.44 6.71 -3.47
CA VAL A 396 0.39 6.53 -2.27
C VAL A 396 1.71 5.88 -2.64
N HIS A 397 2.81 6.60 -2.48
CA HIS A 397 4.17 6.07 -2.61
C HIS A 397 4.72 5.64 -1.24
N GLU A 398 5.65 4.70 -1.22
CA GLU A 398 6.27 4.09 -0.03
C GLU A 398 5.26 3.69 1.08
N GLY A 399 4.03 3.41 0.70
CA GLY A 399 2.94 3.08 1.62
C GLY A 399 2.91 1.62 2.04
N VAL A 400 1.73 1.19 2.49
CA VAL A 400 1.41 -0.22 2.78
C VAL A 400 0.90 -0.90 1.51
N MET A 401 1.24 -2.18 1.29
CA MET A 401 0.74 -2.97 0.17
C MET A 401 -0.79 -2.93 0.10
N ASP A 402 -1.34 -2.84 -1.10
CA ASP A 402 -2.80 -2.80 -1.28
C ASP A 402 -3.47 -4.11 -0.83
N THR A 403 -4.67 -3.99 -0.30
CA THR A 403 -5.48 -5.11 0.20
C THR A 403 -6.94 -5.02 -0.26
N GLY A 404 -7.16 -4.33 -1.39
CA GLY A 404 -8.48 -4.18 -2.01
C GLY A 404 -9.34 -3.07 -1.41
N LEU A 405 -8.78 -2.19 -0.57
CA LEU A 405 -9.49 -1.08 0.06
C LEU A 405 -10.17 -0.12 -0.93
N ARG A 406 -9.76 -0.14 -2.21
CA ARG A 406 -10.41 0.64 -3.28
C ARG A 406 -11.89 0.32 -3.48
N ARG A 407 -12.38 -0.85 -3.02
CA ARG A 407 -13.84 -1.15 -2.98
C ARG A 407 -14.53 -0.27 -1.96
N THR A 408 -13.96 -0.14 -0.77
CA THR A 408 -14.52 0.61 0.37
C THR A 408 -14.27 2.11 0.25
N TRP A 409 -13.06 2.46 -0.21
CA TRP A 409 -12.57 3.81 -0.38
C TRP A 409 -12.07 4.03 -1.81
N PRO A 410 -12.97 4.23 -2.80
CA PRO A 410 -12.58 4.35 -4.21
C PRO A 410 -11.75 5.59 -4.53
N ASN A 411 -11.56 6.52 -3.61
CA ASN A 411 -10.59 7.60 -3.73
C ASN A 411 -9.13 7.14 -3.55
N LEU A 412 -8.89 5.96 -3.05
CA LEU A 412 -7.57 5.33 -3.03
C LEU A 412 -7.31 4.70 -4.41
N MET A 413 -6.69 5.50 -5.31
CA MET A 413 -6.54 5.13 -6.71
C MET A 413 -5.46 4.10 -6.94
N THR A 414 -4.26 4.37 -6.43
CA THR A 414 -3.09 3.56 -6.72
C THR A 414 -2.04 3.71 -5.64
N ARG A 415 -1.13 2.76 -5.62
CA ARG A 415 0.06 2.78 -4.78
C ARG A 415 1.26 2.38 -5.62
N GLU A 416 2.42 2.96 -5.33
CA GLU A 416 3.67 2.44 -5.89
C GLU A 416 4.03 1.11 -5.24
N VAL A 417 4.56 1.13 -4.04
CA VAL A 417 4.95 0.00 -3.18
C VAL A 417 5.54 -1.20 -3.95
N ALA A 418 6.40 -0.89 -4.91
CA ALA A 418 7.23 -1.84 -5.65
C ALA A 418 8.29 -1.08 -6.44
N ARG A 419 9.35 -1.77 -6.87
CA ARG A 419 10.39 -1.21 -7.71
C ARG A 419 9.85 -0.87 -9.09
N GLY A 420 9.70 0.41 -9.36
CA GLY A 420 9.19 0.99 -10.60
C GLY A 420 10.26 1.38 -11.60
N GLN A 421 9.86 2.03 -12.69
CA GLN A 421 10.76 2.41 -13.78
C GLN A 421 11.75 3.51 -13.41
N GLU A 422 11.52 4.26 -12.35
CA GLU A 422 12.44 5.31 -11.90
C GLU A 422 13.86 4.81 -11.61
N TYR A 423 13.99 3.54 -11.21
CA TYR A 423 15.28 2.88 -11.00
C TYR A 423 16.16 2.83 -12.26
N ASN A 424 15.59 3.00 -13.44
CA ASN A 424 16.36 3.12 -14.68
C ASN A 424 17.10 4.47 -14.78
N ALA A 425 16.75 5.47 -13.99
CA ALA A 425 17.43 6.77 -13.97
C ALA A 425 18.77 6.75 -13.23
N TRP A 426 19.02 5.78 -12.37
CA TRP A 426 20.14 5.85 -11.43
C TRP A 426 21.47 5.31 -11.95
N GLY A 427 21.54 4.84 -13.18
CA GLY A 427 22.80 4.49 -13.86
C GLY A 427 23.47 3.21 -13.37
N ASP A 428 24.79 3.09 -13.63
CA ASP A 428 25.62 1.92 -13.39
C ASP A 428 26.47 2.02 -12.12
N GLY A 429 26.09 2.76 -11.11
CA GLY A 429 26.87 2.89 -9.89
C GLY A 429 27.10 1.56 -9.18
N GLU A 430 28.17 1.46 -8.43
CA GLU A 430 28.34 0.45 -7.39
C GLU A 430 27.39 0.80 -6.27
N ASP A 431 26.19 0.24 -6.23
CA ASP A 431 25.27 0.76 -5.28
C ASP A 431 24.48 -0.25 -4.46
N LEU A 432 23.75 0.38 -3.54
CA LEU A 432 22.91 -0.15 -2.47
C LEU A 432 21.82 -1.12 -2.95
N TRP A 433 21.54 -1.17 -4.27
CA TRP A 433 20.37 -1.85 -4.81
C TRP A 433 20.73 -3.06 -5.70
N GLU A 434 21.97 -3.51 -5.68
CA GLU A 434 22.54 -4.61 -6.47
C GLU A 434 22.44 -4.42 -8.00
N HIS A 435 21.43 -3.68 -8.50
CA HIS A 435 21.20 -3.40 -9.93
C HIS A 435 20.52 -2.06 -10.11
N ASN A 436 21.07 -1.20 -10.94
CA ASN A 436 20.59 0.16 -11.19
C ASN A 436 19.52 0.27 -12.27
N SER A 437 19.02 -0.84 -12.78
CA SER A 437 17.96 -0.87 -13.78
C SER A 437 17.01 -2.02 -13.51
N ASN A 438 15.83 -1.96 -14.10
CA ASN A 438 14.89 -3.06 -14.06
C ASN A 438 15.19 -4.03 -15.20
N PRO A 439 15.57 -5.28 -14.92
CA PRO A 439 15.71 -6.30 -15.96
C PRO A 439 14.32 -6.68 -16.51
N PRO A 440 14.22 -7.11 -17.78
CA PRO A 440 12.95 -7.43 -18.42
C PRO A 440 12.11 -8.48 -17.70
N ASP A 441 12.74 -9.46 -17.05
CA ASP A 441 12.09 -10.50 -16.27
C ASP A 441 11.38 -9.94 -15.03
N HIS A 442 11.96 -8.95 -14.34
CA HIS A 442 11.29 -8.24 -13.26
C HIS A 442 10.02 -7.55 -13.76
N VAL A 443 10.13 -6.79 -14.87
CA VAL A 443 9.00 -6.02 -15.41
C VAL A 443 7.83 -6.92 -15.80
N VAL A 444 8.10 -8.05 -16.45
CA VAL A 444 7.04 -8.98 -16.86
C VAL A 444 6.49 -9.84 -15.73
N THR A 445 7.16 -9.88 -14.58
CA THR A 445 6.73 -10.62 -13.39
C THR A 445 5.80 -9.77 -12.49
N ILE A 446 5.96 -8.44 -12.49
CA ILE A 446 5.12 -7.52 -11.68
C ILE A 446 3.62 -7.77 -11.83
N PRO A 447 3.04 -7.99 -13.02
CA PRO A 447 1.61 -8.27 -13.18
C PRO A 447 1.12 -9.49 -12.39
N PHE A 448 1.96 -10.50 -12.21
CA PHE A 448 1.64 -11.78 -11.56
C PHE A 448 2.11 -11.85 -10.10
N THR A 449 2.64 -10.78 -9.57
CA THR A 449 3.12 -10.66 -8.19
C THR A 449 2.50 -9.42 -7.55
N ARG A 450 3.19 -8.28 -7.60
CA ARG A 450 2.77 -7.02 -6.98
C ARG A 450 1.36 -6.58 -7.38
N ASN A 451 1.01 -6.68 -8.67
CA ASN A 451 -0.28 -6.18 -9.16
C ASN A 451 -1.48 -7.04 -8.74
N LEU A 452 -1.25 -8.24 -8.21
CA LEU A 452 -2.32 -9.05 -7.61
C LEU A 452 -2.91 -8.37 -6.35
N ALA A 453 -2.15 -7.51 -5.69
CA ALA A 453 -2.63 -6.70 -4.58
C ALA A 453 -3.58 -5.58 -5.04
N GLY A 454 -3.27 -4.92 -6.16
CA GLY A 454 -4.06 -3.80 -6.69
C GLY A 454 -3.29 -2.93 -7.69
N PRO A 455 -3.88 -1.81 -8.13
CA PRO A 455 -3.27 -0.89 -9.10
C PRO A 455 -1.90 -0.38 -8.66
N PHE A 456 -1.01 -0.20 -9.64
CA PHE A 456 0.36 0.20 -9.46
C PHE A 456 0.69 1.50 -10.20
N ASP A 457 1.28 2.46 -9.51
CA ASP A 457 1.90 3.62 -10.15
C ASP A 457 3.35 3.26 -10.55
N TYR A 458 3.53 2.83 -11.79
CA TYR A 458 4.81 2.27 -12.27
C TYR A 458 5.88 3.33 -12.54
N THR A 459 5.63 4.57 -12.30
CA THR A 459 6.46 5.76 -12.54
C THR A 459 7.87 5.54 -13.10
N PRO A 460 8.25 6.24 -14.19
CA PRO A 460 7.44 6.95 -15.14
C PRO A 460 7.16 6.14 -16.42
N GLY A 461 6.18 6.55 -17.20
CA GLY A 461 6.03 6.09 -18.57
C GLY A 461 6.87 6.96 -19.52
N VAL A 462 8.15 6.71 -19.64
CA VAL A 462 9.07 7.53 -20.46
C VAL A 462 9.29 6.86 -21.81
N LEU A 463 9.13 7.63 -22.89
CA LEU A 463 9.31 7.15 -24.26
C LEU A 463 10.70 7.49 -24.83
N ASP A 464 11.25 8.66 -24.47
CA ASP A 464 12.63 9.02 -24.80
C ASP A 464 13.56 8.55 -23.69
N LEU A 465 14.46 7.70 -24.04
CA LEU A 465 15.27 6.94 -23.13
C LEU A 465 16.77 7.29 -23.26
N HIS A 466 17.10 8.33 -24.03
CA HIS A 466 18.44 8.84 -24.20
C HIS A 466 18.58 10.22 -23.55
N PHE A 467 19.30 10.28 -22.44
CA PHE A 467 19.43 11.48 -21.61
C PHE A 467 20.88 12.00 -21.49
N ASP A 468 21.70 11.77 -22.49
CA ASP A 468 23.14 12.08 -22.51
C ASP A 468 23.43 13.58 -22.24
N GLU A 469 22.43 14.45 -22.44
CA GLU A 469 22.58 15.88 -22.21
C GLU A 469 22.75 16.23 -20.73
N TYR A 470 22.10 15.49 -19.84
CA TYR A 470 22.05 15.82 -18.41
C TYR A 470 22.79 14.81 -17.54
N ARG A 471 22.81 13.56 -17.95
CA ARG A 471 23.36 12.45 -17.17
C ARG A 471 24.03 11.41 -18.09
N PRO A 472 25.31 11.05 -17.85
CA PRO A 472 26.04 10.12 -18.73
C PRO A 472 25.62 8.64 -18.56
N TYR A 473 24.74 8.34 -17.62
CA TYR A 473 24.33 6.97 -17.31
C TYR A 473 22.83 6.84 -17.44
N ASN A 474 22.35 6.55 -18.61
CA ASN A 474 20.94 6.22 -18.75
C ASN A 474 20.85 4.82 -19.29
N ARG A 475 20.33 3.94 -18.47
CA ARG A 475 19.86 2.67 -18.96
C ARG A 475 18.39 2.76 -19.26
N VAL A 476 18.13 2.21 -20.37
CA VAL A 476 16.81 1.95 -20.84
C VAL A 476 16.70 0.50 -21.12
N ASN A 477 15.75 -0.13 -20.52
CA ASN A 477 15.32 -1.47 -20.88
C ASN A 477 13.93 -1.44 -21.46
#